data_b25bd2787d95a1bffd23c97a6f7412f5
#
_entry.id   b25bd2787d95a1bffd23c97a6f7412f5
#
_cell.length_a   1.000
_cell.length_b   1.000
_cell.length_c   1.000
_cell.angle_alpha   90.00
_cell.angle_beta   90.00
_cell.angle_gamma   90.00
#
_symmetry.space_group_name_H-M   'P 1'
#
loop_
_entity.id
_entity.type
_entity.pdbx_description
1 polymer ?
#
loop_
_entity_poly.entity_id
_entity_poly.type
_entity_poly.pdbx_seq_one_letter_code
_entity_poly.pdbx_strand_id
1 'polypeptide(L)'
;MEATPRGARIELNNFSWHHPGRPEPVISGLNLTINPGEKVLLLGTSGAGKSTLLHAIAGVLHDDDGESAGGTITINGQAPAEARGTAGMMQQDPESSIVMATVGNDVAFGPENLRVPREEIWGRVTEALTAVGLNHLAFDHPSSALSGGQKQRLGLAGILSMHPGAMILDEPTANLDPSGVQEVRDSILTAAEATGATLLVVEHRVSIWAPHMDRIIVLGEGGTITHDGAPDTVLTEARQELIDAGVWVPNYVPRAPQTGNIAGGENEGGEALLRAENLSITRAQPTPKQRRARRRTIKRLGDTPAPVPTDLPVLRSGINLTLHAGEHLSVLGPNGAGKSTLALTLAGLLTAPNGTLTATDALRNYDGNHGGERAHWDVPTWTPAQMLSRIGYVFQEPEYQFIRGTVREELELGPRRLAALTREPLDEDDLTARTNELATRLRLTHLLDANPFTLSGGEKRRLSVASALATAPKILILDEPTFGQDARTWAELVDLIRELLAGGTAIISITHDEDYTAALGGNHITLEATATPGKENA
;
A
#
# COMPACT_ATOMS: atom_id res chain seq x y z
N MET A 1 -41.10 24.80 -5.09
CA MET A 1 -39.77 25.16 -4.58
C MET A 1 -38.80 24.46 -5.51
N GLU A 2 -38.11 25.21 -6.37
CA GLU A 2 -37.04 24.68 -7.18
C GLU A 2 -35.94 24.20 -6.21
N ALA A 3 -35.56 22.93 -6.35
CA ALA A 3 -34.48 22.39 -5.59
C ALA A 3 -33.20 23.15 -5.97
N THR A 4 -32.63 23.89 -5.03
CA THR A 4 -31.32 24.54 -5.17
C THR A 4 -30.32 23.49 -5.68
N PRO A 5 -29.51 23.77 -6.69
CA PRO A 5 -28.47 22.82 -7.13
C PRO A 5 -27.62 22.45 -5.93
N ARG A 6 -27.59 21.17 -5.59
CA ARG A 6 -26.92 20.68 -4.38
C ARG A 6 -25.39 20.68 -4.52
N GLY A 7 -24.88 20.87 -5.74
CA GLY A 7 -23.44 20.98 -6.01
C GLY A 7 -22.85 22.32 -5.58
N ALA A 8 -21.64 22.32 -5.08
CA ALA A 8 -20.91 23.54 -4.73
C ALA A 8 -20.03 23.99 -5.90
N ARG A 9 -20.01 25.32 -6.14
CA ARG A 9 -19.04 25.97 -7.04
C ARG A 9 -17.75 26.25 -6.29
N ILE A 10 -16.63 25.82 -6.86
CA ILE A 10 -15.29 26.05 -6.30
C ILE A 10 -14.56 27.00 -7.23
N GLU A 11 -14.01 28.09 -6.71
CA GLU A 11 -13.27 29.10 -7.48
C GLU A 11 -11.94 29.42 -6.78
N LEU A 12 -10.86 29.33 -7.56
CA LEU A 12 -9.52 29.77 -7.18
C LEU A 12 -9.14 30.92 -8.10
N ASN A 13 -8.70 32.05 -7.54
CA ASN A 13 -8.27 33.23 -8.28
C ASN A 13 -6.86 33.60 -7.85
N ASN A 14 -5.88 33.39 -8.75
CA ASN A 14 -4.45 33.68 -8.53
C ASN A 14 -3.91 33.09 -7.22
N PHE A 15 -4.42 31.89 -6.84
CA PHE A 15 -4.08 31.24 -5.57
C PHE A 15 -2.65 30.75 -5.54
N SER A 16 -1.93 31.06 -4.46
CA SER A 16 -0.56 30.62 -4.21
C SER A 16 -0.40 30.14 -2.77
N TRP A 17 0.36 29.06 -2.57
CA TRP A 17 0.63 28.48 -1.26
C TRP A 17 2.09 28.09 -1.10
N HIS A 18 2.68 28.44 0.05
CA HIS A 18 4.07 28.18 0.38
C HIS A 18 4.19 27.36 1.68
N HIS A 19 4.81 26.19 1.62
CA HIS A 19 5.10 25.39 2.82
C HIS A 19 6.37 25.87 3.53
N PRO A 20 6.40 25.84 4.89
CA PRO A 20 7.57 26.22 5.67
C PRO A 20 8.81 25.43 5.25
N GLY A 21 9.94 26.11 5.12
CA GLY A 21 11.22 25.48 4.82
C GLY A 21 11.44 25.06 3.35
N ARG A 22 10.49 25.30 2.45
CA ARG A 22 10.71 25.17 1.00
C ARG A 22 11.16 26.51 0.40
N PRO A 23 12.07 26.51 -0.60
CA PRO A 23 12.54 27.77 -1.21
C PRO A 23 11.47 28.39 -2.13
N GLU A 24 10.56 27.59 -2.69
CA GLU A 24 9.56 28.05 -3.66
C GLU A 24 8.14 27.64 -3.25
N PRO A 25 7.11 28.40 -3.67
CA PRO A 25 5.72 28.02 -3.46
C PRO A 25 5.40 26.67 -4.12
N VAL A 26 4.60 25.85 -3.44
CA VAL A 26 4.12 24.58 -3.99
C VAL A 26 2.99 24.78 -5.01
N ILE A 27 2.24 25.89 -4.88
CA ILE A 27 1.24 26.36 -5.85
C ILE A 27 1.50 27.83 -6.08
N SER A 28 1.54 28.25 -7.35
CA SER A 28 1.83 29.63 -7.75
C SER A 28 0.83 30.13 -8.78
N GLY A 29 0.01 31.11 -8.38
CA GLY A 29 -0.90 31.82 -9.28
C GLY A 29 -2.01 30.99 -9.92
N LEU A 30 -2.46 29.93 -9.25
CA LEU A 30 -3.46 29.00 -9.79
C LEU A 30 -4.82 29.67 -9.97
N ASN A 31 -5.38 29.56 -11.19
CA ASN A 31 -6.73 29.94 -11.51
C ASN A 31 -7.52 28.71 -11.92
N LEU A 32 -8.61 28.43 -11.22
CA LEU A 32 -9.44 27.24 -11.47
C LEU A 32 -10.89 27.52 -11.08
N THR A 33 -11.83 27.07 -11.92
CA THR A 33 -13.26 27.02 -11.57
C THR A 33 -13.79 25.63 -11.80
N ILE A 34 -14.45 25.06 -10.78
CA ILE A 34 -15.18 23.80 -10.85
C ILE A 34 -16.67 24.14 -10.65
N ASN A 35 -17.51 23.71 -11.58
CA ASN A 35 -18.93 24.04 -11.57
C ASN A 35 -19.73 23.12 -10.63
N PRO A 36 -20.92 23.57 -10.16
CA PRO A 36 -21.78 22.74 -9.34
C PRO A 36 -22.14 21.41 -10.03
N GLY A 37 -21.92 20.28 -9.33
CA GLY A 37 -22.22 18.93 -9.83
C GLY A 37 -21.19 18.38 -10.82
N GLU A 38 -20.14 19.11 -11.17
CA GLU A 38 -19.08 18.65 -12.07
C GLU A 38 -18.23 17.57 -11.40
N LYS A 39 -17.93 16.49 -12.13
CA LYS A 39 -17.04 15.40 -11.70
C LYS A 39 -15.66 15.59 -12.32
N VAL A 40 -14.67 15.95 -11.50
CA VAL A 40 -13.32 16.33 -11.94
C VAL A 40 -12.28 15.33 -11.42
N LEU A 41 -11.45 14.81 -12.33
CA LEU A 41 -10.27 14.03 -11.99
C LEU A 41 -9.03 14.92 -12.05
N LEU A 42 -8.30 15.03 -10.94
CA LEU A 42 -7.09 15.81 -10.82
C LEU A 42 -5.87 14.90 -10.91
N LEU A 43 -5.07 15.07 -11.95
CA LEU A 43 -3.85 14.33 -12.22
C LEU A 43 -2.62 15.22 -12.06
N GLY A 44 -1.43 14.62 -12.05
CA GLY A 44 -0.16 15.34 -12.02
C GLY A 44 0.93 14.57 -11.30
N THR A 45 2.17 15.02 -11.42
CA THR A 45 3.34 14.42 -10.78
C THR A 45 3.22 14.36 -9.26
N SER A 46 3.96 13.45 -8.63
CA SER A 46 4.16 13.50 -7.18
C SER A 46 4.84 14.82 -6.82
N GLY A 47 4.30 15.52 -5.82
CA GLY A 47 4.80 16.83 -5.42
C GLY A 47 4.26 18.04 -6.21
N ALA A 48 3.38 17.84 -7.20
CA ALA A 48 2.74 18.93 -7.97
C ALA A 48 1.77 19.81 -7.13
N GLY A 49 1.56 19.49 -5.87
CA GLY A 49 0.67 20.27 -4.98
C GLY A 49 -0.79 19.78 -4.96
N LYS A 50 -1.09 18.59 -5.49
CA LYS A 50 -2.47 18.05 -5.51
C LYS A 50 -3.11 18.00 -4.12
N SER A 51 -2.51 17.31 -3.16
CA SER A 51 -3.04 17.21 -1.78
C SER A 51 -3.10 18.56 -1.09
N THR A 52 -2.10 19.44 -1.32
CA THR A 52 -2.15 20.84 -0.83
C THR A 52 -3.36 21.59 -1.38
N LEU A 53 -3.65 21.43 -2.68
CA LEU A 53 -4.84 22.00 -3.30
C LEU A 53 -6.14 21.46 -2.70
N LEU A 54 -6.22 20.14 -2.49
CA LEU A 54 -7.39 19.53 -1.84
C LEU A 54 -7.60 20.06 -0.42
N HIS A 55 -6.52 20.15 0.38
CA HIS A 55 -6.54 20.69 1.73
C HIS A 55 -6.97 22.16 1.75
N ALA A 56 -6.49 22.96 0.77
CA ALA A 56 -6.86 24.35 0.64
C ALA A 56 -8.37 24.50 0.35
N ILE A 57 -8.91 23.72 -0.59
CA ILE A 57 -10.34 23.72 -0.93
C ILE A 57 -11.18 23.22 0.26
N ALA A 58 -10.71 22.19 0.97
CA ALA A 58 -11.39 21.69 2.17
C ALA A 58 -11.35 22.63 3.37
N GLY A 59 -10.51 23.67 3.33
CA GLY A 59 -10.36 24.65 4.42
C GLY A 59 -9.63 24.09 5.64
N VAL A 60 -8.77 23.07 5.43
CA VAL A 60 -7.99 22.40 6.50
C VAL A 60 -6.50 22.80 6.50
N LEU A 61 -6.07 23.67 5.59
CA LEU A 61 -4.74 24.30 5.70
C LEU A 61 -4.74 25.33 6.82
N HIS A 62 -3.71 25.25 7.67
CA HIS A 62 -3.50 26.18 8.78
C HIS A 62 -2.20 26.98 8.60
N ASP A 63 -2.08 28.09 9.35
CA ASP A 63 -0.88 28.94 9.32
C ASP A 63 0.40 28.17 9.70
N ASP A 64 0.29 27.11 10.52
CA ASP A 64 1.39 26.23 10.87
C ASP A 64 1.86 25.36 9.69
N ASP A 65 0.99 25.09 8.71
CA ASP A 65 1.29 24.28 7.50
C ASP A 65 1.96 25.12 6.40
N GLY A 66 1.99 26.44 6.54
CA GLY A 66 2.52 27.37 5.56
C GLY A 66 1.79 28.71 5.58
N GLU A 67 2.00 29.49 4.55
CA GLU A 67 1.33 30.78 4.37
C GLU A 67 0.76 30.92 2.96
N SER A 68 -0.36 31.60 2.85
CA SER A 68 -0.89 32.02 1.55
C SER A 68 0.04 33.07 0.96
N ALA A 69 0.66 32.76 -0.18
CA ALA A 69 1.50 33.73 -0.92
C ALA A 69 0.65 34.68 -1.80
N GLY A 70 -0.69 34.50 -1.83
CA GLY A 70 -1.60 35.38 -2.55
C GLY A 70 -2.84 34.67 -3.09
N GLY A 71 -3.76 35.46 -3.61
CA GLY A 71 -4.99 35.02 -4.23
C GLY A 71 -6.10 34.60 -3.25
N THR A 72 -7.16 33.99 -3.77
CA THR A 72 -8.35 33.59 -2.99
C THR A 72 -8.87 32.23 -3.42
N ILE A 73 -9.46 31.52 -2.46
CA ILE A 73 -10.30 30.34 -2.72
C ILE A 73 -11.69 30.62 -2.18
N THR A 74 -12.73 30.28 -2.94
CA THR A 74 -14.11 30.34 -2.46
C THR A 74 -14.89 29.08 -2.81
N ILE A 75 -15.81 28.71 -1.92
CA ILE A 75 -16.84 27.69 -2.14
C ILE A 75 -18.20 28.39 -2.06
N ASN A 76 -18.93 28.41 -3.16
CA ASN A 76 -20.17 29.19 -3.27
C ASN A 76 -20.00 30.68 -2.88
N GLY A 77 -18.83 31.27 -3.19
CA GLY A 77 -18.50 32.66 -2.89
C GLY A 77 -18.04 32.93 -1.44
N GLN A 78 -17.95 31.92 -0.59
CA GLN A 78 -17.45 32.03 0.80
C GLN A 78 -16.05 31.42 0.92
N ALA A 79 -15.24 31.93 1.84
CA ALA A 79 -13.94 31.33 2.15
C ALA A 79 -14.15 29.90 2.72
N PRO A 80 -13.29 28.92 2.39
CA PRO A 80 -13.45 27.53 2.84
C PRO A 80 -13.61 27.39 4.36
N ALA A 81 -12.88 28.17 5.15
CA ALA A 81 -12.96 28.17 6.61
C ALA A 81 -14.33 28.64 7.15
N GLU A 82 -15.04 29.48 6.38
CA GLU A 82 -16.39 29.97 6.71
C GLU A 82 -17.49 29.04 6.19
N ALA A 83 -17.20 28.28 5.12
CA ALA A 83 -18.11 27.35 4.45
C ALA A 83 -18.08 25.93 5.05
N ARG A 84 -17.94 25.82 6.39
CA ARG A 84 -17.82 24.52 7.08
C ARG A 84 -18.98 23.58 6.74
N GLY A 85 -18.63 22.33 6.41
CA GLY A 85 -19.60 21.29 6.03
C GLY A 85 -20.08 21.38 4.57
N THR A 86 -19.74 22.45 3.83
CA THR A 86 -20.05 22.54 2.39
C THR A 86 -19.13 21.64 1.56
N ALA A 87 -17.88 21.45 1.99
CA ALA A 87 -16.95 20.47 1.43
C ALA A 87 -16.66 19.37 2.44
N GLY A 88 -16.75 18.12 2.00
CA GLY A 88 -16.29 16.95 2.76
C GLY A 88 -15.03 16.38 2.13
N MET A 89 -13.99 16.13 2.92
CA MET A 89 -12.72 15.63 2.43
C MET A 89 -12.45 14.21 2.96
N MET A 90 -12.00 13.33 2.06
CA MET A 90 -11.49 12.00 2.37
C MET A 90 -9.98 11.97 2.10
N GLN A 91 -9.23 11.56 3.10
CA GLN A 91 -7.77 11.43 3.01
C GLN A 91 -7.36 10.05 2.50
N GLN A 92 -6.13 9.95 2.01
CA GLN A 92 -5.55 8.74 1.45
C GLN A 92 -5.54 7.56 2.45
N ASP A 93 -5.24 7.82 3.73
CA ASP A 93 -5.22 6.79 4.77
C ASP A 93 -6.59 6.62 5.42
N PRO A 94 -7.26 5.45 5.24
CA PRO A 94 -8.57 5.20 5.85
C PRO A 94 -8.54 5.21 7.39
N GLU A 95 -7.40 4.83 7.99
CA GLU A 95 -7.30 4.77 9.45
C GLU A 95 -7.27 6.16 10.08
N SER A 96 -6.68 7.13 9.40
CA SER A 96 -6.67 8.53 9.84
C SER A 96 -8.05 9.19 9.77
N SER A 97 -8.97 8.66 8.97
CA SER A 97 -10.33 9.16 8.81
C SER A 97 -11.29 8.65 9.89
N ILE A 98 -10.93 7.58 10.62
CA ILE A 98 -11.77 6.99 11.67
C ILE A 98 -11.46 7.65 13.01
N VAL A 99 -12.44 8.35 13.56
CA VAL A 99 -12.32 9.12 14.81
C VAL A 99 -12.92 8.39 16.00
N MET A 100 -14.00 7.62 15.77
CA MET A 100 -14.80 7.01 16.82
C MET A 100 -14.67 5.48 16.86
N ALA A 101 -14.89 4.91 18.05
CA ALA A 101 -14.71 3.48 18.29
C ALA A 101 -15.80 2.60 17.63
N THR A 102 -16.92 3.17 17.22
CA THR A 102 -18.06 2.44 16.64
C THR A 102 -18.55 3.10 15.36
N VAL A 103 -19.04 2.28 14.45
CA VAL A 103 -19.53 2.68 13.11
C VAL A 103 -20.55 3.81 13.17
N GLY A 104 -21.59 3.67 13.99
CA GLY A 104 -22.64 4.67 14.10
C GLY A 104 -22.14 6.01 14.64
N ASN A 105 -21.30 5.99 15.65
CA ASN A 105 -20.74 7.22 16.25
C ASN A 105 -19.76 7.89 15.31
N ASP A 106 -19.00 7.14 14.53
CA ASP A 106 -18.05 7.67 13.58
C ASP A 106 -18.78 8.47 12.46
N VAL A 107 -19.84 7.91 11.91
CA VAL A 107 -20.67 8.59 10.89
C VAL A 107 -21.45 9.77 11.50
N ALA A 108 -21.85 9.70 12.77
CA ALA A 108 -22.56 10.78 13.46
C ALA A 108 -21.65 11.98 13.80
N PHE A 109 -20.32 11.77 13.87
CA PHE A 109 -19.35 12.78 14.30
C PHE A 109 -19.41 14.09 13.48
N GLY A 110 -19.50 13.98 12.15
CA GLY A 110 -19.62 15.14 11.26
C GLY A 110 -20.89 15.96 11.52
N PRO A 111 -22.09 15.35 11.46
CA PRO A 111 -23.35 16.03 11.77
C PRO A 111 -23.39 16.65 13.18
N GLU A 112 -22.85 15.99 14.19
CA GLU A 112 -22.77 16.54 15.54
C GLU A 112 -21.93 17.83 15.58
N ASN A 113 -20.78 17.85 14.94
CA ASN A 113 -19.93 19.06 14.84
C ASN A 113 -20.57 20.19 14.03
N LEU A 114 -21.43 19.85 13.06
CA LEU A 114 -22.23 20.81 12.31
C LEU A 114 -23.50 21.26 13.04
N ARG A 115 -23.73 20.77 14.28
CA ARG A 115 -24.89 21.09 15.11
C ARG A 115 -26.23 20.72 14.45
N VAL A 116 -26.24 19.62 13.69
CA VAL A 116 -27.48 19.06 13.16
C VAL A 116 -28.39 18.65 14.33
N PRO A 117 -29.72 18.90 14.28
CA PRO A 117 -30.65 18.48 15.32
C PRO A 117 -30.53 16.98 15.60
N ARG A 118 -30.52 16.61 16.88
CA ARG A 118 -30.27 15.23 17.33
C ARG A 118 -31.24 14.22 16.71
N GLU A 119 -32.48 14.61 16.51
CA GLU A 119 -33.54 13.81 15.86
C GLU A 119 -33.24 13.46 14.41
N GLU A 120 -32.43 14.28 13.70
CA GLU A 120 -32.07 14.07 12.31
C GLU A 120 -30.80 13.23 12.15
N ILE A 121 -29.88 13.26 13.13
CA ILE A 121 -28.53 12.64 13.01
C ILE A 121 -28.63 11.17 12.64
N TRP A 122 -29.41 10.40 13.39
CA TRP A 122 -29.49 8.95 13.17
C TRP A 122 -30.19 8.58 11.85
N GLY A 123 -31.07 9.45 11.35
CA GLY A 123 -31.63 9.33 10.00
C GLY A 123 -30.53 9.47 8.93
N ARG A 124 -29.70 10.52 9.05
CA ARG A 124 -28.55 10.76 8.15
C ARG A 124 -27.52 9.64 8.23
N VAL A 125 -27.23 9.12 9.44
CA VAL A 125 -26.33 7.97 9.64
C VAL A 125 -26.84 6.74 8.88
N THR A 126 -28.12 6.42 9.02
CA THR A 126 -28.75 5.28 8.32
C THR A 126 -28.70 5.45 6.81
N GLU A 127 -29.03 6.64 6.30
CA GLU A 127 -28.97 6.99 4.89
C GLU A 127 -27.55 6.85 4.34
N ALA A 128 -26.55 7.42 5.01
CA ALA A 128 -25.17 7.38 4.61
C ALA A 128 -24.58 5.95 4.61
N LEU A 129 -24.84 5.16 5.66
CA LEU A 129 -24.41 3.76 5.71
C LEU A 129 -25.08 2.91 4.60
N THR A 130 -26.33 3.22 4.27
CA THR A 130 -27.05 2.55 3.17
C THR A 130 -26.42 2.90 1.82
N ALA A 131 -26.12 4.18 1.59
CA ALA A 131 -25.52 4.66 0.35
C ALA A 131 -24.15 4.00 0.05
N VAL A 132 -23.40 3.64 1.09
CA VAL A 132 -22.08 2.98 0.95
C VAL A 132 -22.13 1.46 1.14
N GLY A 133 -23.32 0.84 1.24
CA GLY A 133 -23.49 -0.61 1.39
C GLY A 133 -23.04 -1.18 2.73
N LEU A 134 -22.99 -0.37 3.80
CA LEU A 134 -22.64 -0.78 5.17
C LEU A 134 -23.85 -0.91 6.10
N ASN A 135 -25.08 -0.88 5.59
CA ASN A 135 -26.34 -0.98 6.34
C ASN A 135 -26.54 -2.32 7.06
N HIS A 136 -25.75 -3.33 6.72
CA HIS A 136 -25.73 -4.64 7.40
C HIS A 136 -24.96 -4.62 8.74
N LEU A 137 -24.20 -3.56 9.02
CA LEU A 137 -23.46 -3.39 10.26
C LEU A 137 -24.34 -2.72 11.34
N ALA A 138 -24.27 -3.21 12.56
CA ALA A 138 -24.90 -2.54 13.69
C ALA A 138 -24.14 -1.24 14.03
N PHE A 139 -24.84 -0.23 14.57
CA PHE A 139 -24.21 1.05 14.93
C PHE A 139 -23.11 0.93 16.00
N ASP A 140 -23.23 -0.05 16.88
CA ASP A 140 -22.23 -0.36 17.92
C ASP A 140 -21.11 -1.29 17.43
N HIS A 141 -21.10 -1.64 16.13
CA HIS A 141 -20.02 -2.45 15.56
C HIS A 141 -18.68 -1.73 15.70
N PRO A 142 -17.63 -2.39 16.24
CA PRO A 142 -16.32 -1.76 16.40
C PRO A 142 -15.71 -1.35 15.07
N SER A 143 -15.33 -0.07 14.91
CA SER A 143 -14.67 0.43 13.72
C SER A 143 -13.31 -0.24 13.45
N SER A 144 -12.61 -0.66 14.51
CA SER A 144 -11.36 -1.40 14.42
C SER A 144 -11.48 -2.81 13.82
N ALA A 145 -12.69 -3.39 13.79
CA ALA A 145 -12.95 -4.73 13.24
C ALA A 145 -13.24 -4.71 11.72
N LEU A 146 -13.30 -3.53 11.11
CA LEU A 146 -13.60 -3.35 9.69
C LEU A 146 -12.38 -3.71 8.81
N SER A 147 -12.66 -4.26 7.62
CA SER A 147 -11.65 -4.39 6.56
C SER A 147 -11.27 -3.04 5.97
N GLY A 148 -10.13 -2.94 5.26
CA GLY A 148 -9.69 -1.70 4.63
C GLY A 148 -10.77 -1.07 3.73
N GLY A 149 -11.42 -1.84 2.86
CA GLY A 149 -12.52 -1.36 2.02
C GLY A 149 -13.76 -0.94 2.82
N GLN A 150 -14.05 -1.59 3.94
CA GLN A 150 -15.13 -1.15 4.84
C GLN A 150 -14.78 0.15 5.56
N LYS A 151 -13.51 0.35 5.95
CA LYS A 151 -13.02 1.60 6.54
C LYS A 151 -13.12 2.76 5.55
N GLN A 152 -12.72 2.55 4.28
CA GLN A 152 -12.89 3.54 3.22
C GLN A 152 -14.36 3.94 3.03
N ARG A 153 -15.26 2.96 2.96
CA ARG A 153 -16.69 3.21 2.85
C ARG A 153 -17.28 3.88 4.11
N LEU A 154 -16.74 3.57 5.29
CA LEU A 154 -17.12 4.27 6.52
C LEU A 154 -16.72 5.75 6.48
N GLY A 155 -15.49 6.08 6.07
CA GLY A 155 -15.05 7.46 5.87
C GLY A 155 -15.94 8.21 4.87
N LEU A 156 -16.31 7.57 3.74
CA LEU A 156 -17.27 8.12 2.78
C LEU A 156 -18.65 8.35 3.42
N ALA A 157 -19.16 7.42 4.23
CA ALA A 157 -20.42 7.59 4.96
C ALA A 157 -20.36 8.78 5.91
N GLY A 158 -19.23 8.99 6.61
CA GLY A 158 -19.01 10.18 7.44
C GLY A 158 -19.11 11.48 6.67
N ILE A 159 -18.58 11.52 5.44
CA ILE A 159 -18.71 12.68 4.54
C ILE A 159 -20.17 12.87 4.10
N LEU A 160 -20.82 11.81 3.63
CA LEU A 160 -22.19 11.87 3.11
C LEU A 160 -23.21 12.29 4.17
N SER A 161 -23.00 11.90 5.43
CA SER A 161 -23.89 12.26 6.55
C SER A 161 -23.95 13.76 6.82
N MET A 162 -22.93 14.52 6.39
CA MET A 162 -22.90 15.97 6.46
C MET A 162 -23.70 16.66 5.35
N HIS A 163 -24.15 15.93 4.31
CA HIS A 163 -24.79 16.45 3.10
C HIS A 163 -23.94 17.55 2.42
N PRO A 164 -22.68 17.26 2.06
CA PRO A 164 -21.79 18.27 1.50
C PRO A 164 -22.21 18.66 0.08
N GLY A 165 -21.95 19.92 -0.30
CA GLY A 165 -22.09 20.40 -1.68
C GLY A 165 -20.90 19.97 -2.57
N ALA A 166 -19.74 19.65 -1.98
CA ALA A 166 -18.57 19.13 -2.68
C ALA A 166 -17.94 17.96 -1.92
N MET A 167 -17.56 16.91 -2.65
CA MET A 167 -16.78 15.78 -2.17
C MET A 167 -15.37 15.88 -2.75
N ILE A 168 -14.37 15.93 -1.86
CA ILE A 168 -12.95 16.06 -2.19
C ILE A 168 -12.26 14.77 -1.74
N LEU A 169 -11.76 13.98 -2.68
CA LEU A 169 -11.28 12.63 -2.40
C LEU A 169 -9.81 12.50 -2.84
N ASP A 170 -8.94 12.24 -1.88
CA ASP A 170 -7.51 12.02 -2.12
C ASP A 170 -7.24 10.51 -2.12
N GLU A 171 -7.04 9.95 -3.32
CA GLU A 171 -6.78 8.53 -3.57
C GLU A 171 -7.80 7.58 -2.87
N PRO A 172 -9.10 7.75 -3.10
CA PRO A 172 -10.13 7.02 -2.35
C PRO A 172 -10.13 5.51 -2.61
N THR A 173 -9.45 5.04 -3.65
CA THR A 173 -9.32 3.60 -3.96
C THR A 173 -7.93 3.04 -3.66
N ALA A 174 -7.04 3.84 -3.05
CA ALA A 174 -5.77 3.34 -2.56
C ALA A 174 -6.00 2.24 -1.51
N ASN A 175 -5.07 1.30 -1.43
CA ASN A 175 -5.07 0.24 -0.41
C ASN A 175 -6.19 -0.81 -0.54
N LEU A 176 -6.88 -0.89 -1.70
CA LEU A 176 -7.95 -1.84 -1.94
C LEU A 176 -7.57 -2.90 -2.97
N ASP A 177 -8.15 -4.09 -2.81
CA ASP A 177 -8.11 -5.12 -3.84
C ASP A 177 -9.00 -4.72 -5.05
N PRO A 178 -8.85 -5.34 -6.23
CA PRO A 178 -9.59 -4.97 -7.43
C PRO A 178 -11.12 -4.94 -7.26
N SER A 179 -11.69 -5.84 -6.43
CA SER A 179 -13.12 -5.85 -6.13
C SER A 179 -13.51 -4.69 -5.23
N GLY A 180 -12.73 -4.40 -4.20
CA GLY A 180 -12.93 -3.26 -3.30
C GLY A 180 -12.82 -1.91 -4.02
N VAL A 181 -11.90 -1.79 -4.98
CA VAL A 181 -11.77 -0.59 -5.83
C VAL A 181 -13.08 -0.30 -6.57
N GLN A 182 -13.67 -1.33 -7.21
CA GLN A 182 -14.94 -1.16 -7.94
C GLN A 182 -16.09 -0.79 -6.99
N GLU A 183 -16.20 -1.48 -5.85
CA GLU A 183 -17.25 -1.21 -4.86
C GLU A 183 -17.19 0.21 -4.32
N VAL A 184 -16.01 0.71 -3.98
CA VAL A 184 -15.81 2.08 -3.45
C VAL A 184 -16.07 3.11 -4.52
N ARG A 185 -15.51 2.95 -5.74
CA ARG A 185 -15.80 3.84 -6.86
C ARG A 185 -17.30 3.95 -7.14
N ASP A 186 -17.99 2.82 -7.26
CA ASP A 186 -19.42 2.79 -7.57
C ASP A 186 -20.26 3.43 -6.46
N SER A 187 -19.87 3.25 -5.20
CA SER A 187 -20.50 3.92 -4.06
C SER A 187 -20.31 5.44 -4.12
N ILE A 188 -19.11 5.93 -4.46
CA ILE A 188 -18.81 7.36 -4.62
C ILE A 188 -19.63 7.97 -5.75
N LEU A 189 -19.66 7.33 -6.92
CA LEU A 189 -20.39 7.81 -8.09
C LEU A 189 -21.89 7.84 -7.83
N THR A 190 -22.44 6.77 -7.25
CA THR A 190 -23.86 6.70 -6.87
C THR A 190 -24.24 7.81 -5.87
N ALA A 191 -23.37 8.05 -4.87
CA ALA A 191 -23.58 9.09 -3.89
C ALA A 191 -23.53 10.50 -4.52
N ALA A 192 -22.55 10.75 -5.41
CA ALA A 192 -22.43 12.02 -6.13
C ALA A 192 -23.67 12.30 -7.00
N GLU A 193 -24.15 11.30 -7.72
CA GLU A 193 -25.35 11.41 -8.57
C GLU A 193 -26.61 11.64 -7.72
N ALA A 194 -26.80 10.89 -6.63
CA ALA A 194 -27.96 11.01 -5.77
C ALA A 194 -28.05 12.38 -5.06
N THR A 195 -26.89 12.94 -4.68
CA THR A 195 -26.81 14.23 -3.98
C THR A 195 -26.68 15.43 -4.92
N GLY A 196 -26.20 15.22 -6.15
CA GLY A 196 -25.80 16.28 -7.07
C GLY A 196 -24.57 17.05 -6.61
N ALA A 197 -23.79 16.49 -5.69
CA ALA A 197 -22.56 17.11 -5.17
C ALA A 197 -21.48 17.21 -6.25
N THR A 198 -20.69 18.27 -6.19
CA THR A 198 -19.46 18.42 -6.99
C THR A 198 -18.44 17.40 -6.52
N LEU A 199 -17.80 16.69 -7.43
CA LEU A 199 -16.81 15.65 -7.12
C LEU A 199 -15.43 16.04 -7.64
N LEU A 200 -14.45 16.10 -6.74
CA LEU A 200 -13.04 16.28 -7.08
C LEU A 200 -12.26 15.09 -6.56
N VAL A 201 -11.65 14.31 -7.46
CA VAL A 201 -10.90 13.09 -7.14
C VAL A 201 -9.46 13.26 -7.58
N VAL A 202 -8.52 12.95 -6.70
CA VAL A 202 -7.12 12.70 -7.04
C VAL A 202 -6.92 11.19 -7.09
N GLU A 203 -6.37 10.68 -8.18
CA GLU A 203 -6.09 9.26 -8.34
C GLU A 203 -4.93 9.00 -9.30
N HIS A 204 -4.23 7.90 -9.09
CA HIS A 204 -3.17 7.47 -9.99
C HIS A 204 -3.66 6.49 -11.07
N ARG A 205 -4.70 5.70 -10.79
CA ARG A 205 -5.28 4.72 -11.73
C ARG A 205 -6.36 5.35 -12.60
N VAL A 206 -5.91 6.10 -13.61
CA VAL A 206 -6.80 6.88 -14.50
C VAL A 206 -7.86 6.03 -15.19
N SER A 207 -7.53 4.80 -15.61
CA SER A 207 -8.46 3.89 -16.31
C SER A 207 -9.73 3.56 -15.52
N ILE A 208 -9.67 3.63 -14.18
CA ILE A 208 -10.78 3.31 -13.28
C ILE A 208 -11.77 4.47 -13.22
N TRP A 209 -11.27 5.72 -13.25
CA TRP A 209 -12.04 6.91 -12.99
C TRP A 209 -12.43 7.70 -14.23
N ALA A 210 -11.53 7.83 -15.21
CA ALA A 210 -11.74 8.66 -16.40
C ALA A 210 -13.06 8.41 -17.14
N PRO A 211 -13.57 7.16 -17.29
CA PRO A 211 -14.85 6.92 -17.97
C PRO A 211 -16.08 7.52 -17.26
N HIS A 212 -15.93 7.93 -16.01
CA HIS A 212 -17.01 8.42 -15.15
C HIS A 212 -16.89 9.91 -14.82
N MET A 213 -15.85 10.59 -15.34
CA MET A 213 -15.56 11.99 -15.07
C MET A 213 -16.00 12.89 -16.23
N ASP A 214 -16.40 14.10 -15.90
CA ASP A 214 -16.77 15.12 -16.89
C ASP A 214 -15.54 15.86 -17.41
N ARG A 215 -14.48 15.95 -16.56
CA ARG A 215 -13.28 16.75 -16.84
C ARG A 215 -12.04 16.16 -16.17
N ILE A 216 -10.91 16.26 -16.85
CA ILE A 216 -9.58 15.97 -16.30
C ILE A 216 -8.78 17.27 -16.28
N ILE A 217 -8.10 17.51 -15.14
CA ILE A 217 -7.16 18.61 -14.95
C ILE A 217 -5.81 17.99 -14.63
N VAL A 218 -4.75 18.44 -15.31
CA VAL A 218 -3.38 17.99 -15.07
C VAL A 218 -2.60 19.13 -14.43
N LEU A 219 -2.07 18.88 -13.21
CA LEU A 219 -1.17 19.80 -12.53
C LEU A 219 0.29 19.43 -12.85
N GLY A 220 1.02 20.41 -13.37
CA GLY A 220 2.47 20.41 -13.52
C GLY A 220 3.18 20.94 -12.28
N GLU A 221 4.47 21.19 -12.41
CA GLU A 221 5.31 21.78 -11.37
C GLU A 221 4.80 23.16 -10.93
N GLY A 222 4.92 23.46 -9.64
CA GLY A 222 4.44 24.71 -9.07
C GLY A 222 2.92 24.87 -9.06
N GLY A 223 2.16 23.78 -9.22
CA GLY A 223 0.69 23.79 -9.23
C GLY A 223 0.08 24.45 -10.48
N THR A 224 0.83 24.52 -11.59
CA THR A 224 0.31 25.08 -12.85
C THR A 224 -0.58 24.07 -13.56
N ILE A 225 -1.69 24.53 -14.17
CA ILE A 225 -2.52 23.67 -15.02
C ILE A 225 -1.84 23.54 -16.39
N THR A 226 -1.42 22.33 -16.75
CA THR A 226 -0.83 22.04 -18.07
C THR A 226 -1.90 21.61 -19.07
N HIS A 227 -2.89 20.83 -18.64
CA HIS A 227 -4.02 20.38 -19.46
C HIS A 227 -5.31 20.47 -18.67
N ASP A 228 -6.41 20.77 -19.38
CA ASP A 228 -7.73 20.95 -18.80
C ASP A 228 -8.80 20.72 -19.86
N GLY A 229 -9.65 19.70 -19.70
CA GLY A 229 -10.68 19.38 -20.69
C GLY A 229 -11.35 18.04 -20.49
N ALA A 230 -12.08 17.62 -21.53
CA ALA A 230 -12.75 16.32 -21.53
C ALA A 230 -11.74 15.16 -21.43
N PRO A 231 -12.07 14.06 -20.75
CA PRO A 231 -11.16 12.96 -20.50
C PRO A 231 -10.45 12.42 -21.73
N ASP A 232 -11.18 12.13 -22.79
CA ASP A 232 -10.60 11.57 -24.04
C ASP A 232 -9.60 12.53 -24.69
N THR A 233 -9.87 13.83 -24.66
CA THR A 233 -9.00 14.87 -25.20
C THR A 233 -7.70 14.95 -24.40
N VAL A 234 -7.82 15.13 -23.08
CA VAL A 234 -6.64 15.27 -22.20
C VAL A 234 -5.79 14.01 -22.21
N LEU A 235 -6.40 12.82 -22.14
CA LEU A 235 -5.65 11.56 -22.19
C LEU A 235 -4.97 11.29 -23.53
N THR A 236 -5.42 11.93 -24.60
CA THR A 236 -4.76 11.86 -25.91
C THR A 236 -3.62 12.87 -26.00
N GLU A 237 -3.89 14.13 -25.66
CA GLU A 237 -2.94 15.25 -25.81
C GLU A 237 -1.81 15.19 -24.77
N ALA A 238 -2.13 14.91 -23.52
CA ALA A 238 -1.18 14.86 -22.41
C ALA A 238 -0.55 13.46 -22.20
N ARG A 239 -0.86 12.47 -23.07
CA ARG A 239 -0.48 11.07 -22.84
C ARG A 239 0.99 10.88 -22.47
N GLN A 240 1.90 11.46 -23.24
CA GLN A 240 3.33 11.30 -23.00
C GLN A 240 3.78 12.03 -21.73
N GLU A 241 3.27 13.23 -21.50
CA GLU A 241 3.54 13.99 -20.27
C GLU A 241 3.07 13.23 -19.03
N LEU A 242 1.86 12.62 -19.07
CA LEU A 242 1.33 11.81 -17.97
C LEU A 242 2.17 10.55 -17.72
N ILE A 243 2.65 9.88 -18.78
CA ILE A 243 3.56 8.73 -18.67
C ILE A 243 4.87 9.15 -18.02
N ASP A 244 5.48 10.25 -18.49
CA ASP A 244 6.73 10.77 -17.95
C ASP A 244 6.59 11.25 -16.50
N ALA A 245 5.38 11.71 -16.14
CA ALA A 245 4.99 12.08 -14.80
C ALA A 245 4.71 10.89 -13.87
N GLY A 246 4.74 9.66 -14.38
CA GLY A 246 4.47 8.45 -13.61
C GLY A 246 2.98 8.16 -13.39
N VAL A 247 2.09 8.79 -14.14
CA VAL A 247 0.64 8.53 -14.06
C VAL A 247 0.29 7.25 -14.83
N TRP A 248 -0.56 6.40 -14.26
CA TRP A 248 -1.09 5.21 -14.91
C TRP A 248 -2.15 5.58 -15.97
N VAL A 249 -1.72 5.75 -17.22
CA VAL A 249 -2.64 6.02 -18.32
C VAL A 249 -3.25 4.73 -18.87
N PRO A 250 -4.49 4.77 -19.41
CA PRO A 250 -5.13 3.59 -19.98
C PRO A 250 -4.29 2.93 -21.08
N ASN A 251 -4.27 1.59 -21.10
CA ASN A 251 -3.55 0.77 -22.07
C ASN A 251 -2.03 1.05 -22.11
N TYR A 252 -1.43 1.41 -20.99
CA TYR A 252 -0.01 1.56 -20.81
C TYR A 252 0.47 0.74 -19.63
N VAL A 253 1.35 -0.22 -19.89
CA VAL A 253 2.13 -0.89 -18.86
C VAL A 253 3.54 -0.34 -18.96
N PRO A 254 4.09 0.24 -17.89
CA PRO A 254 5.44 0.76 -17.89
C PRO A 254 6.42 -0.32 -18.32
N ARG A 255 7.17 -0.04 -19.38
CA ARG A 255 8.28 -0.92 -19.77
C ARG A 255 9.51 -0.42 -19.07
N ALA A 256 10.05 -1.28 -18.26
CA ALA A 256 11.38 -1.11 -17.76
C ALA A 256 12.39 -1.04 -18.93
N PRO A 257 13.42 -0.18 -18.88
CA PRO A 257 14.49 -0.18 -19.85
C PRO A 257 15.05 -1.60 -19.96
N GLN A 258 15.03 -2.18 -21.16
CA GLN A 258 15.54 -3.54 -21.36
C GLN A 258 17.07 -3.54 -21.18
N THR A 259 17.54 -3.76 -19.97
CA THR A 259 18.93 -4.12 -19.72
C THR A 259 19.06 -5.63 -19.84
N GLY A 260 19.25 -6.11 -21.09
CA GLY A 260 19.52 -7.51 -21.37
C GLY A 260 18.26 -8.36 -21.62
N ASN A 261 18.30 -9.15 -22.69
CA ASN A 261 17.33 -10.19 -23.01
C ASN A 261 17.28 -11.23 -21.85
N ILE A 262 16.41 -11.04 -20.89
CA ILE A 262 15.94 -12.15 -20.06
C ILE A 262 14.76 -12.72 -20.85
N ALA A 263 15.07 -13.67 -21.73
CA ALA A 263 14.05 -14.54 -22.30
C ALA A 263 13.23 -15.11 -21.14
N GLY A 264 11.90 -14.94 -21.20
CA GLY A 264 10.96 -15.73 -20.39
C GLY A 264 11.09 -17.19 -20.83
N GLY A 265 12.20 -17.82 -20.45
CA GLY A 265 12.42 -19.24 -20.57
C GLY A 265 11.91 -19.89 -19.31
N GLU A 266 11.17 -20.96 -19.44
CA GLU A 266 11.05 -21.97 -18.41
C GLU A 266 12.46 -22.16 -17.82
N ASN A 267 12.71 -21.61 -16.63
CA ASN A 267 13.96 -21.82 -15.93
C ASN A 267 13.98 -23.30 -15.50
N GLU A 268 14.39 -24.16 -16.44
CA GLU A 268 14.80 -25.50 -16.09
C GLU A 268 16.02 -25.39 -15.18
N GLY A 269 15.76 -25.38 -13.86
CA GLY A 269 16.71 -25.93 -12.94
C GLY A 269 17.65 -25.01 -12.17
N GLY A 270 17.18 -23.90 -11.63
CA GLY A 270 17.84 -23.34 -10.44
C GLY A 270 17.86 -24.39 -9.31
N GLU A 271 18.88 -24.37 -8.45
CA GLU A 271 18.94 -25.27 -7.29
C GLU A 271 17.72 -25.01 -6.37
N ALA A 272 17.04 -26.08 -5.93
CA ALA A 272 15.92 -25.92 -5.01
C ALA A 272 16.42 -25.32 -3.68
N LEU A 273 15.72 -24.31 -3.17
CA LEU A 273 16.05 -23.62 -1.93
C LEU A 273 15.13 -24.03 -0.78
N LEU A 274 13.82 -24.06 -1.06
CA LEU A 274 12.79 -24.29 -0.05
C LEU A 274 11.75 -25.27 -0.59
N ARG A 275 11.29 -26.20 0.24
CA ARG A 275 10.22 -27.15 -0.09
C ARG A 275 9.16 -27.13 0.99
N ALA A 276 7.91 -27.02 0.59
CA ALA A 276 6.74 -27.21 1.44
C ALA A 276 5.97 -28.44 0.96
N GLU A 277 5.70 -29.37 1.87
CA GLU A 277 4.98 -30.60 1.59
C GLU A 277 3.80 -30.72 2.55
N ASN A 278 2.60 -30.81 1.98
CA ASN A 278 1.33 -30.87 2.71
C ASN A 278 1.24 -29.82 3.84
N LEU A 279 1.80 -28.63 3.58
CA LEU A 279 1.94 -27.56 4.56
C LEU A 279 0.58 -27.01 4.96
N SER A 280 0.37 -26.85 6.26
CA SER A 280 -0.79 -26.13 6.83
C SER A 280 -0.33 -24.81 7.41
N ILE A 281 -1.17 -23.78 7.31
CA ILE A 281 -0.87 -22.42 7.82
C ILE A 281 -1.86 -21.99 8.89
N THR A 282 -1.41 -21.10 9.78
CA THR A 282 -2.20 -20.53 10.88
C THR A 282 -1.70 -19.15 11.26
N ARG A 283 -2.59 -18.29 11.79
CA ARG A 283 -2.20 -17.03 12.46
C ARG A 283 -1.91 -17.23 13.95
N ALA A 284 -2.35 -18.37 14.53
CA ALA A 284 -2.14 -18.64 15.93
C ALA A 284 -0.66 -18.90 16.24
N GLN A 285 -0.19 -18.34 17.35
CA GLN A 285 1.18 -18.56 17.83
C GLN A 285 1.23 -19.71 18.82
N PRO A 286 2.21 -20.63 18.72
CA PRO A 286 2.37 -21.68 19.68
C PRO A 286 2.79 -21.11 21.04
N THR A 287 2.23 -21.67 22.12
CA THR A 287 2.62 -21.35 23.49
C THR A 287 4.10 -21.68 23.73
N PRO A 288 4.76 -21.08 24.72
CA PRO A 288 6.15 -21.40 25.06
C PRO A 288 6.37 -22.91 25.33
N LYS A 289 5.37 -23.60 25.89
CA LYS A 289 5.41 -25.06 26.14
C LYS A 289 5.39 -25.83 24.81
N GLN A 290 4.52 -25.48 23.88
CA GLN A 290 4.44 -26.08 22.55
C GLN A 290 5.72 -25.83 21.75
N ARG A 291 6.28 -24.60 21.78
CA ARG A 291 7.57 -24.28 21.11
C ARG A 291 8.72 -25.15 21.66
N ARG A 292 8.79 -25.34 22.98
CA ARG A 292 9.82 -26.20 23.61
C ARG A 292 9.64 -27.67 23.23
N ALA A 293 8.39 -28.17 23.22
CA ALA A 293 8.08 -29.54 22.82
C ALA A 293 8.49 -29.78 21.35
N ARG A 294 8.09 -28.87 20.44
CA ARG A 294 8.44 -28.93 19.01
C ARG A 294 9.97 -28.94 18.81
N ARG A 295 10.69 -28.02 19.44
CA ARG A 295 12.17 -28.01 19.36
C ARG A 295 12.82 -29.31 19.82
N ARG A 296 12.30 -29.95 20.87
CA ARG A 296 12.82 -31.27 21.34
C ARG A 296 12.57 -32.35 20.30
N THR A 297 11.39 -32.38 19.70
CA THR A 297 11.06 -33.36 18.64
C THR A 297 11.97 -33.18 17.44
N ILE A 298 12.12 -31.94 16.93
CA ILE A 298 12.98 -31.61 15.80
C ILE A 298 14.44 -32.00 16.09
N LYS A 299 14.94 -31.70 17.30
CA LYS A 299 16.30 -32.11 17.69
C LYS A 299 16.49 -33.64 17.66
N ARG A 300 15.44 -34.44 17.94
CA ARG A 300 15.52 -35.90 17.84
C ARG A 300 15.48 -36.41 16.39
N LEU A 301 14.83 -35.69 15.51
CA LEU A 301 14.80 -36.02 14.07
C LEU A 301 16.17 -35.79 13.39
N GLY A 302 17.00 -34.93 13.98
CA GLY A 302 18.30 -34.59 13.38
C GLY A 302 18.11 -33.95 12.01
N ASP A 303 18.82 -34.43 11.00
CA ASP A 303 18.77 -33.91 9.62
C ASP A 303 17.68 -34.58 8.74
N THR A 304 16.81 -35.40 9.31
CA THR A 304 15.72 -36.04 8.57
C THR A 304 14.45 -35.21 8.68
N PRO A 305 13.97 -34.56 7.59
CA PRO A 305 12.71 -33.82 7.61
C PRO A 305 11.52 -34.74 7.89
N ALA A 306 10.68 -34.34 8.84
CA ALA A 306 9.43 -35.03 9.13
C ALA A 306 8.39 -34.06 9.70
N PRO A 307 7.09 -34.29 9.45
CA PRO A 307 6.02 -33.48 10.03
C PRO A 307 6.09 -33.47 11.56
N VAL A 308 5.98 -32.27 12.17
CA VAL A 308 5.85 -32.11 13.62
C VAL A 308 4.54 -31.37 13.90
N PRO A 309 3.42 -32.12 14.01
CA PRO A 309 2.10 -31.55 14.22
C PRO A 309 2.01 -30.72 15.50
N THR A 310 1.17 -29.70 15.49
CA THR A 310 0.83 -28.88 16.66
C THR A 310 -0.68 -28.76 16.78
N ASP A 311 -1.18 -28.57 18.00
CA ASP A 311 -2.62 -28.35 18.27
C ASP A 311 -3.07 -26.92 17.94
N LEU A 312 -2.50 -26.30 16.88
CA LEU A 312 -2.89 -24.99 16.44
C LEU A 312 -4.07 -25.07 15.46
N PRO A 313 -5.00 -24.10 15.49
CA PRO A 313 -6.09 -24.04 14.52
C PRO A 313 -5.52 -23.91 13.11
N VAL A 314 -6.09 -24.62 12.16
CA VAL A 314 -5.64 -24.62 10.76
C VAL A 314 -6.50 -23.61 9.99
N LEU A 315 -5.84 -22.65 9.33
CA LEU A 315 -6.48 -21.74 8.39
C LEU A 315 -6.61 -22.40 7.00
N ARG A 316 -5.52 -23.07 6.56
CA ARG A 316 -5.44 -23.84 5.31
C ARG A 316 -4.50 -25.01 5.46
N SER A 317 -4.67 -26.01 4.59
CA SER A 317 -3.84 -27.22 4.54
C SER A 317 -3.58 -27.65 3.09
N GLY A 318 -2.67 -28.61 2.92
CA GLY A 318 -2.40 -29.23 1.63
C GLY A 318 -1.57 -28.37 0.67
N ILE A 319 -0.83 -27.38 1.18
CA ILE A 319 0.01 -26.51 0.34
C ILE A 319 1.29 -27.26 0.01
N ASN A 320 1.56 -27.42 -1.30
CA ASN A 320 2.77 -28.02 -1.82
C ASN A 320 3.44 -27.05 -2.77
N LEU A 321 4.73 -26.76 -2.56
CA LEU A 321 5.54 -25.91 -3.41
C LEU A 321 7.02 -26.26 -3.28
N THR A 322 7.77 -26.00 -4.34
CA THR A 322 9.23 -25.94 -4.30
C THR A 322 9.66 -24.60 -4.89
N LEU A 323 10.55 -23.89 -4.21
CA LEU A 323 11.12 -22.62 -4.66
C LEU A 323 12.58 -22.84 -5.07
N HIS A 324 12.95 -22.37 -6.25
CA HIS A 324 14.30 -22.50 -6.81
C HIS A 324 15.05 -21.17 -6.82
N ALA A 325 16.35 -21.23 -6.88
CA ALA A 325 17.20 -20.04 -7.03
C ALA A 325 16.88 -19.32 -8.35
N GLY A 326 16.72 -17.99 -8.28
CA GLY A 326 16.35 -17.16 -9.43
C GLY A 326 14.91 -17.33 -9.90
N GLU A 327 14.06 -18.00 -9.13
CA GLU A 327 12.64 -18.19 -9.45
C GLU A 327 11.78 -17.08 -8.85
N HIS A 328 10.78 -16.62 -9.60
CA HIS A 328 9.68 -15.80 -9.10
C HIS A 328 8.45 -16.68 -8.85
N LEU A 329 7.93 -16.61 -7.62
CA LEU A 329 6.69 -17.28 -7.21
C LEU A 329 5.65 -16.24 -6.78
N SER A 330 4.57 -16.10 -7.52
CA SER A 330 3.44 -15.24 -7.15
C SER A 330 2.43 -15.98 -6.27
N VAL A 331 2.00 -15.36 -5.18
CA VAL A 331 0.91 -15.85 -4.31
C VAL A 331 -0.31 -14.97 -4.54
N LEU A 332 -1.31 -15.52 -5.23
CA LEU A 332 -2.53 -14.84 -5.66
C LEU A 332 -3.73 -15.25 -4.78
N GLY A 333 -4.82 -14.49 -4.85
CA GLY A 333 -6.09 -14.82 -4.18
C GLY A 333 -6.72 -13.61 -3.49
N PRO A 334 -8.02 -13.68 -3.10
CA PRO A 334 -8.74 -12.57 -2.50
C PRO A 334 -8.17 -12.18 -1.13
N ASN A 335 -8.59 -11.00 -0.63
CA ASN A 335 -8.25 -10.58 0.72
C ASN A 335 -8.82 -11.56 1.75
N GLY A 336 -8.05 -11.82 2.81
CA GLY A 336 -8.41 -12.83 3.82
C GLY A 336 -8.13 -14.28 3.42
N ALA A 337 -7.71 -14.59 2.18
CA ALA A 337 -7.37 -15.95 1.73
C ALA A 337 -6.19 -16.60 2.46
N GLY A 338 -5.39 -15.82 3.21
CA GLY A 338 -4.24 -16.33 3.96
C GLY A 338 -2.90 -16.12 3.27
N LYS A 339 -2.81 -15.26 2.25
CA LYS A 339 -1.58 -14.98 1.47
C LYS A 339 -0.42 -14.55 2.37
N SER A 340 -0.59 -13.48 3.15
CA SER A 340 0.45 -13.00 4.09
C SER A 340 0.75 -14.04 5.19
N THR A 341 -0.25 -14.85 5.60
CA THR A 341 -0.03 -15.95 6.55
C THR A 341 0.87 -17.03 5.94
N LEU A 342 0.67 -17.36 4.66
CA LEU A 342 1.54 -18.29 3.93
C LEU A 342 2.96 -17.70 3.83
N ALA A 343 3.10 -16.46 3.40
CA ALA A 343 4.40 -15.79 3.28
C ALA A 343 5.17 -15.76 4.61
N LEU A 344 4.51 -15.37 5.71
CA LEU A 344 5.12 -15.40 7.05
C LEU A 344 5.50 -16.81 7.50
N THR A 345 4.73 -17.84 7.08
CA THR A 345 5.07 -19.24 7.36
C THR A 345 6.29 -19.66 6.55
N LEU A 346 6.35 -19.33 5.24
CA LEU A 346 7.52 -19.60 4.39
C LEU A 346 8.78 -18.86 4.88
N ALA A 347 8.61 -17.66 5.41
CA ALA A 347 9.69 -16.91 6.08
C ALA A 347 10.13 -17.54 7.42
N GLY A 348 9.41 -18.56 7.95
CA GLY A 348 9.70 -19.14 9.26
C GLY A 348 9.27 -18.28 10.45
N LEU A 349 8.55 -17.18 10.21
CA LEU A 349 8.04 -16.28 11.26
C LEU A 349 6.79 -16.83 11.94
N LEU A 350 6.02 -17.68 11.23
CA LEU A 350 4.91 -18.44 11.76
C LEU A 350 5.22 -19.95 11.75
N THR A 351 4.68 -20.66 12.74
CA THR A 351 4.85 -22.13 12.83
C THR A 351 3.71 -22.82 12.11
N ALA A 352 4.04 -23.72 11.18
CA ALA A 352 3.04 -24.55 10.50
C ALA A 352 2.38 -25.53 11.49
N PRO A 353 1.03 -25.64 11.50
CA PRO A 353 0.32 -26.66 12.28
C PRO A 353 0.67 -28.09 11.87
N ASN A 354 0.70 -28.34 10.57
CA ASN A 354 1.00 -29.67 9.98
C ASN A 354 1.84 -29.50 8.71
N GLY A 355 2.37 -30.62 8.20
CA GLY A 355 3.23 -30.67 7.03
C GLY A 355 4.68 -30.32 7.35
N THR A 356 5.49 -30.15 6.31
CA THR A 356 6.91 -29.79 6.43
C THR A 356 7.22 -28.53 5.64
N LEU A 357 8.09 -27.70 6.19
CA LEU A 357 8.76 -26.59 5.49
C LEU A 357 10.26 -26.83 5.61
N THR A 358 10.88 -27.27 4.53
CA THR A 358 12.25 -27.77 4.51
C THR A 358 13.16 -26.88 3.70
N ALA A 359 14.18 -26.32 4.33
CA ALA A 359 15.30 -25.70 3.64
C ALA A 359 16.23 -26.77 3.07
N THR A 360 16.60 -26.64 1.82
CA THR A 360 17.57 -27.53 1.15
C THR A 360 19.01 -27.20 1.56
N ASP A 361 19.96 -28.01 1.17
CA ASP A 361 21.37 -27.75 1.48
C ASP A 361 21.89 -26.48 0.85
N ALA A 362 21.38 -26.09 -0.31
CA ALA A 362 21.70 -24.79 -0.94
C ALA A 362 21.36 -23.59 -0.06
N LEU A 363 20.20 -23.61 0.57
CA LEU A 363 19.77 -22.54 1.46
C LEU A 363 20.40 -22.68 2.87
N ARG A 364 20.54 -23.92 3.37
CA ARG A 364 21.12 -24.19 4.70
C ARG A 364 22.56 -23.79 4.82
N ASN A 365 23.34 -24.00 3.75
CA ASN A 365 24.77 -23.66 3.70
C ASN A 365 25.02 -22.21 3.28
N TYR A 366 23.98 -21.49 2.80
CA TYR A 366 24.10 -20.09 2.43
C TYR A 366 24.22 -19.21 3.68
N ASP A 367 25.21 -18.34 3.71
CA ASP A 367 25.48 -17.43 4.83
C ASP A 367 25.56 -15.95 4.43
N GLY A 368 25.33 -15.63 3.14
CA GLY A 368 25.42 -14.27 2.63
C GLY A 368 26.84 -13.71 2.65
N ASN A 369 27.88 -14.56 2.61
CA ASN A 369 29.31 -14.25 2.81
C ASN A 369 29.67 -13.80 4.24
N HIS A 370 28.89 -14.23 5.23
CA HIS A 370 29.08 -13.84 6.64
C HIS A 370 29.56 -14.99 7.55
N GLY A 371 30.15 -16.06 7.03
CA GLY A 371 30.80 -17.14 7.80
C GLY A 371 29.90 -17.94 8.76
N GLY A 372 28.55 -17.91 8.49
CA GLY A 372 27.57 -18.49 9.40
C GLY A 372 27.53 -20.02 9.42
N GLU A 373 27.14 -20.60 10.55
CA GLU A 373 26.93 -22.04 10.67
C GLU A 373 25.79 -22.53 9.76
N ARG A 374 25.91 -23.78 9.24
CA ARG A 374 24.86 -24.47 8.50
C ARG A 374 23.54 -24.45 9.28
N ALA A 375 22.47 -23.96 8.67
CA ALA A 375 21.16 -23.91 9.29
C ALA A 375 20.47 -25.28 9.35
N HIS A 376 19.51 -25.45 10.25
CA HIS A 376 18.70 -26.65 10.29
C HIS A 376 17.72 -26.70 9.10
N TRP A 377 17.22 -27.89 8.72
CA TRP A 377 16.24 -28.01 7.65
C TRP A 377 14.90 -27.33 7.99
N ASP A 378 14.50 -27.31 9.26
CA ASP A 378 13.24 -26.71 9.73
C ASP A 378 13.40 -25.20 9.96
N VAL A 379 12.95 -24.41 8.99
CA VAL A 379 13.10 -22.95 8.97
C VAL A 379 12.63 -22.26 10.26
N PRO A 380 11.46 -22.59 10.86
CA PRO A 380 11.01 -21.96 12.10
C PRO A 380 11.92 -22.19 13.32
N THR A 381 12.96 -23.03 13.22
CA THR A 381 13.94 -23.23 14.29
C THR A 381 15.19 -22.38 14.17
N TRP A 382 15.31 -21.64 13.07
CA TRP A 382 16.50 -20.82 12.80
C TRP A 382 16.68 -19.71 13.84
N THR A 383 17.93 -19.38 14.07
CA THR A 383 18.30 -18.20 14.86
C THR A 383 18.03 -16.92 14.06
N PRO A 384 17.90 -15.76 14.70
CA PRO A 384 17.78 -14.50 13.98
C PRO A 384 18.89 -14.24 12.97
N ALA A 385 20.14 -14.62 13.27
CA ALA A 385 21.25 -14.50 12.33
C ALA A 385 21.07 -15.37 11.10
N GLN A 386 20.66 -16.64 11.29
CA GLN A 386 20.39 -17.56 10.18
C GLN A 386 19.22 -17.10 9.30
N MET A 387 18.23 -16.42 9.89
CA MET A 387 17.13 -15.85 9.12
C MET A 387 17.57 -14.63 8.33
N LEU A 388 18.19 -13.66 8.98
CA LEU A 388 18.62 -12.41 8.35
C LEU A 388 19.54 -12.62 7.14
N SER A 389 20.41 -13.64 7.18
CA SER A 389 21.33 -13.93 6.07
C SER A 389 20.68 -14.68 4.91
N ARG A 390 19.48 -15.29 5.09
CA ARG A 390 18.88 -16.20 4.10
C ARG A 390 17.57 -15.73 3.53
N ILE A 391 16.73 -15.11 4.37
CA ILE A 391 15.36 -14.71 3.98
C ILE A 391 15.14 -13.25 4.37
N GLY A 392 14.91 -12.39 3.37
CA GLY A 392 14.43 -11.03 3.55
C GLY A 392 12.90 -11.02 3.46
N TYR A 393 12.26 -10.16 4.25
CA TYR A 393 10.82 -9.95 4.22
C TYR A 393 10.50 -8.46 4.15
N VAL A 394 9.64 -8.07 3.21
CA VAL A 394 9.12 -6.72 3.05
C VAL A 394 7.64 -6.74 3.37
N PHE A 395 7.23 -6.01 4.41
CA PHE A 395 5.85 -5.95 4.86
C PHE A 395 4.98 -5.08 3.96
N GLN A 396 3.67 -5.33 3.96
CA GLN A 396 2.70 -4.52 3.23
C GLN A 396 2.76 -3.05 3.64
N GLU A 397 2.84 -2.78 4.95
CA GLU A 397 3.05 -1.44 5.49
C GLU A 397 4.55 -1.23 5.79
N PRO A 398 5.27 -0.37 5.01
CA PRO A 398 6.70 -0.15 5.19
C PRO A 398 7.09 0.32 6.58
N GLU A 399 6.24 1.12 7.23
CA GLU A 399 6.50 1.74 8.53
C GLU A 399 6.66 0.72 9.66
N TYR A 400 6.04 -0.46 9.56
CA TYR A 400 6.23 -1.54 10.54
C TYR A 400 7.65 -2.11 10.56
N GLN A 401 8.45 -1.77 9.55
CA GLN A 401 9.81 -2.24 9.39
C GLN A 401 10.84 -1.25 9.96
N PHE A 402 10.47 0.03 10.09
CA PHE A 402 11.40 1.10 10.46
C PHE A 402 11.56 1.23 11.97
N ILE A 403 12.81 1.25 12.42
CA ILE A 403 13.19 1.36 13.84
C ILE A 403 14.30 2.40 14.09
N ARG A 404 14.84 3.02 13.06
CA ARG A 404 15.95 3.98 13.16
C ARG A 404 15.50 5.40 12.87
N GLY A 405 16.32 6.36 13.30
CA GLY A 405 16.03 7.79 13.14
C GLY A 405 16.39 8.34 11.76
N THR A 406 17.24 7.65 11.00
CA THR A 406 17.64 8.06 9.65
C THR A 406 17.61 6.88 8.67
N VAL A 407 17.43 7.20 7.39
CA VAL A 407 17.45 6.22 6.28
C VAL A 407 18.78 5.46 6.27
N ARG A 408 19.91 6.13 6.48
CA ARG A 408 21.23 5.51 6.56
C ARG A 408 21.30 4.45 7.65
N GLU A 409 20.91 4.82 8.87
CA GLU A 409 20.92 3.89 10.00
C GLU A 409 19.98 2.70 9.79
N GLU A 410 18.85 2.90 9.08
CA GLU A 410 17.90 1.84 8.75
C GLU A 410 18.51 0.84 7.76
N LEU A 411 19.22 1.31 6.74
CA LEU A 411 19.95 0.46 5.78
C LEU A 411 21.10 -0.32 6.44
N GLU A 412 21.80 0.29 7.36
CA GLU A 412 22.93 -0.33 8.07
C GLU A 412 22.50 -1.31 9.18
N LEU A 413 21.24 -1.25 9.62
CA LEU A 413 20.74 -2.01 10.77
C LEU A 413 20.90 -3.53 10.59
N GLY A 414 20.46 -4.07 9.44
CA GLY A 414 20.53 -5.50 9.13
C GLY A 414 21.97 -6.03 9.19
N PRO A 415 22.90 -5.48 8.40
CA PRO A 415 24.31 -5.87 8.42
C PRO A 415 24.98 -5.74 9.80
N ARG A 416 24.76 -4.62 10.51
CA ARG A 416 25.30 -4.43 11.88
C ARG A 416 24.75 -5.46 12.86
N ARG A 417 23.46 -5.79 12.77
CA ARG A 417 22.86 -6.84 13.62
C ARG A 417 23.37 -8.22 13.28
N LEU A 418 23.58 -8.52 12.00
CA LEU A 418 24.13 -9.79 11.56
C LEU A 418 25.56 -9.97 12.10
N ALA A 419 26.44 -8.99 11.91
CA ALA A 419 27.79 -8.99 12.45
C ALA A 419 27.81 -9.17 13.98
N ALA A 420 26.94 -8.47 14.70
CA ALA A 420 26.84 -8.61 16.16
C ALA A 420 26.36 -10.01 16.60
N LEU A 421 25.48 -10.66 15.84
CA LEU A 421 24.95 -12.00 16.15
C LEU A 421 25.93 -13.11 15.79
N THR A 422 26.69 -12.95 14.70
CA THR A 422 27.74 -13.92 14.27
C THR A 422 29.06 -13.70 14.97
N ARG A 423 29.24 -12.54 15.62
CA ARG A 423 30.51 -12.10 16.25
C ARG A 423 31.65 -11.91 15.25
N GLU A 424 31.30 -11.60 14.01
CA GLU A 424 32.28 -11.30 12.97
C GLU A 424 32.60 -9.81 12.95
N PRO A 425 33.82 -9.42 12.60
CA PRO A 425 34.16 -8.03 12.43
C PRO A 425 33.39 -7.46 11.25
N LEU A 426 32.81 -6.28 11.44
CA LEU A 426 32.15 -5.52 10.38
C LEU A 426 33.17 -4.58 9.77
N ASP A 427 33.33 -4.65 8.44
CA ASP A 427 34.10 -3.67 7.69
C ASP A 427 33.19 -2.44 7.44
N GLU A 428 33.54 -1.32 8.06
CA GLU A 428 32.76 -0.07 7.97
C GLU A 428 32.85 0.55 6.58
N ASP A 429 33.94 0.37 5.84
CA ASP A 429 34.10 0.89 4.49
C ASP A 429 33.22 0.08 3.51
N ASP A 430 33.21 -1.25 3.63
CA ASP A 430 32.33 -2.13 2.85
C ASP A 430 30.84 -1.85 3.16
N LEU A 431 30.50 -1.69 4.44
CA LEU A 431 29.12 -1.33 4.85
C LEU A 431 28.69 0.00 4.23
N THR A 432 29.55 1.01 4.28
CA THR A 432 29.28 2.33 3.73
C THR A 432 29.12 2.26 2.21
N ALA A 433 30.00 1.53 1.51
CA ALA A 433 29.92 1.33 0.08
C ALA A 433 28.61 0.66 -0.33
N ARG A 434 28.20 -0.40 0.35
CA ARG A 434 26.96 -1.12 0.12
C ARG A 434 25.72 -0.29 0.42
N THR A 435 25.74 0.46 1.52
CA THR A 435 24.65 1.40 1.86
C THR A 435 24.45 2.44 0.78
N ASN A 436 25.53 3.04 0.28
CA ASN A 436 25.48 4.02 -0.80
C ASN A 436 25.05 3.40 -2.13
N GLU A 437 25.47 2.17 -2.45
CA GLU A 437 25.02 1.44 -3.64
C GLU A 437 23.51 1.22 -3.59
N LEU A 438 22.97 0.66 -2.51
CA LEU A 438 21.53 0.44 -2.33
C LEU A 438 20.74 1.74 -2.38
N ALA A 439 21.24 2.80 -1.72
CA ALA A 439 20.63 4.12 -1.74
C ALA A 439 20.58 4.70 -3.16
N THR A 440 21.63 4.50 -3.95
CA THR A 440 21.71 4.97 -5.34
C THR A 440 20.73 4.20 -6.23
N ARG A 441 20.75 2.86 -6.16
CA ARG A 441 19.88 1.99 -6.96
C ARG A 441 18.39 2.25 -6.70
N LEU A 442 18.04 2.58 -5.45
CA LEU A 442 16.66 2.83 -5.03
C LEU A 442 16.33 4.32 -4.88
N ARG A 443 17.20 5.22 -5.40
CA ARG A 443 17.02 6.68 -5.42
C ARG A 443 16.73 7.27 -4.04
N LEU A 444 17.44 6.80 -3.03
CA LEU A 444 17.36 7.27 -1.65
C LEU A 444 18.56 8.10 -1.22
N THR A 445 19.53 8.34 -2.11
CA THR A 445 20.80 9.01 -1.79
C THR A 445 20.60 10.38 -1.14
N HIS A 446 19.67 11.18 -1.66
CA HIS A 446 19.37 12.51 -1.14
C HIS A 446 18.56 12.50 0.18
N LEU A 447 18.12 11.31 0.62
CA LEU A 447 17.28 11.09 1.82
C LEU A 447 18.04 10.38 2.94
N LEU A 448 19.34 10.09 2.76
CA LEU A 448 20.11 9.27 3.72
C LEU A 448 20.08 9.80 5.15
N ASP A 449 19.99 11.11 5.33
CA ASP A 449 19.94 11.76 6.63
C ASP A 449 18.50 12.12 7.08
N ALA A 450 17.49 11.82 6.24
CA ALA A 450 16.10 12.06 6.54
C ALA A 450 15.53 11.01 7.51
N ASN A 451 14.48 11.39 8.24
CA ASN A 451 13.74 10.45 9.08
C ASN A 451 12.86 9.56 8.20
N PRO A 452 12.92 8.19 8.33
CA PRO A 452 12.13 7.25 7.55
C PRO A 452 10.61 7.52 7.57
N PHE A 453 10.08 8.02 8.67
CA PHE A 453 8.64 8.30 8.83
C PHE A 453 8.17 9.55 8.09
N THR A 454 9.10 10.45 7.71
CA THR A 454 8.76 11.68 6.95
C THR A 454 8.82 11.48 5.43
N LEU A 455 9.20 10.29 4.97
CA LEU A 455 9.29 9.95 3.56
C LEU A 455 7.88 9.81 2.94
N SER A 456 7.78 10.05 1.63
CA SER A 456 6.58 9.72 0.86
C SER A 456 6.34 8.20 0.83
N GLY A 457 5.12 7.76 0.53
CA GLY A 457 4.76 6.34 0.48
C GLY A 457 5.67 5.52 -0.45
N GLY A 458 5.98 6.05 -1.64
CA GLY A 458 6.91 5.42 -2.58
C GLY A 458 8.35 5.32 -2.05
N GLU A 459 8.85 6.38 -1.39
CA GLU A 459 10.17 6.39 -0.77
C GLU A 459 10.25 5.41 0.41
N LYS A 460 9.22 5.35 1.27
CA LYS A 460 9.11 4.35 2.34
C LYS A 460 9.16 2.92 1.79
N ARG A 461 8.44 2.65 0.68
CA ARG A 461 8.46 1.34 0.04
C ARG A 461 9.84 0.99 -0.50
N ARG A 462 10.51 1.92 -1.19
CA ARG A 462 11.90 1.72 -1.67
C ARG A 462 12.86 1.46 -0.50
N LEU A 463 12.72 2.20 0.60
CA LEU A 463 13.53 1.99 1.80
C LEU A 463 13.30 0.61 2.42
N SER A 464 12.05 0.14 2.51
CA SER A 464 11.75 -1.18 3.08
C SER A 464 12.35 -2.32 2.25
N VAL A 465 12.34 -2.20 0.91
CA VAL A 465 13.02 -3.14 0.02
C VAL A 465 14.54 -3.07 0.19
N ALA A 466 15.11 -1.85 0.24
CA ALA A 466 16.55 -1.64 0.45
C ALA A 466 17.04 -2.25 1.76
N SER A 467 16.29 -2.05 2.86
CA SER A 467 16.61 -2.61 4.18
C SER A 467 16.62 -4.14 4.17
N ALA A 468 15.64 -4.76 3.48
CA ALA A 468 15.61 -6.22 3.35
C ALA A 468 16.75 -6.76 2.49
N LEU A 469 17.21 -6.02 1.48
CA LEU A 469 18.33 -6.37 0.61
C LEU A 469 19.70 -6.13 1.26
N ALA A 470 19.78 -5.31 2.30
CA ALA A 470 21.03 -4.94 2.94
C ALA A 470 21.85 -6.13 3.47
N THR A 471 21.20 -7.24 3.81
CA THR A 471 21.86 -8.50 4.24
C THR A 471 22.09 -9.50 3.10
N ALA A 472 21.82 -9.13 1.83
CA ALA A 472 21.92 -10.01 0.64
C ALA A 472 21.25 -11.38 0.81
N PRO A 473 19.97 -11.43 1.14
CA PRO A 473 19.29 -12.70 1.37
C PRO A 473 19.19 -13.53 0.08
N LYS A 474 19.11 -14.86 0.21
CA LYS A 474 18.92 -15.78 -0.93
C LYS A 474 17.46 -15.87 -1.39
N ILE A 475 16.53 -15.61 -0.47
CA ILE A 475 15.09 -15.52 -0.73
C ILE A 475 14.61 -14.15 -0.26
N LEU A 476 13.85 -13.45 -1.10
CA LEU A 476 13.19 -12.20 -0.74
C LEU A 476 11.67 -12.38 -0.88
N ILE A 477 10.94 -12.11 0.20
CA ILE A 477 9.49 -12.19 0.24
C ILE A 477 8.93 -10.77 0.27
N LEU A 478 8.05 -10.45 -0.66
CA LEU A 478 7.45 -9.14 -0.86
C LEU A 478 5.94 -9.22 -0.67
N ASP A 479 5.41 -8.51 0.31
CA ASP A 479 3.96 -8.43 0.56
C ASP A 479 3.42 -7.14 -0.08
N GLU A 480 2.64 -7.28 -1.18
CA GLU A 480 2.06 -6.22 -2.01
C GLU A 480 3.11 -5.16 -2.44
N PRO A 481 4.18 -5.55 -3.17
CA PRO A 481 5.32 -4.66 -3.42
C PRO A 481 5.00 -3.46 -4.32
N THR A 482 4.03 -3.57 -5.22
CA THR A 482 3.65 -2.53 -6.18
C THR A 482 2.49 -1.65 -5.72
N PHE A 483 2.00 -1.94 -4.53
CA PHE A 483 0.82 -1.32 -3.98
C PHE A 483 1.04 0.19 -3.73
N GLY A 484 0.11 1.04 -4.22
CA GLY A 484 0.20 2.50 -4.08
C GLY A 484 1.37 3.15 -4.83
N GLN A 485 2.00 2.46 -5.80
CA GLN A 485 3.10 3.01 -6.56
C GLN A 485 2.62 3.74 -7.83
N ASP A 486 3.26 4.87 -8.12
CA ASP A 486 3.16 5.47 -9.45
C ASP A 486 3.84 4.57 -10.52
N ALA A 487 3.51 4.79 -11.79
CA ALA A 487 3.96 3.95 -12.89
C ALA A 487 5.49 3.89 -13.04
N ARG A 488 6.19 4.98 -12.72
CA ARG A 488 7.65 5.05 -12.79
C ARG A 488 8.31 4.25 -11.67
N THR A 489 7.85 4.43 -10.43
CA THR A 489 8.34 3.69 -9.27
C THR A 489 8.05 2.19 -9.42
N TRP A 490 6.90 1.83 -9.98
CA TRP A 490 6.55 0.46 -10.33
C TRP A 490 7.56 -0.15 -11.32
N ALA A 491 7.88 0.55 -12.41
CA ALA A 491 8.83 0.08 -13.41
C ALA A 491 10.22 -0.14 -12.81
N GLU A 492 10.70 0.79 -12.00
CA GLU A 492 12.00 0.71 -11.32
C GLU A 492 12.06 -0.48 -10.36
N LEU A 493 10.97 -0.75 -9.63
CA LEU A 493 10.88 -1.91 -8.75
C LEU A 493 10.89 -3.23 -9.53
N VAL A 494 10.16 -3.31 -10.64
CA VAL A 494 10.16 -4.49 -11.53
C VAL A 494 11.56 -4.76 -12.07
N ASP A 495 12.29 -3.72 -12.49
CA ASP A 495 13.67 -3.88 -12.97
C ASP A 495 14.60 -4.38 -11.89
N LEU A 496 14.54 -3.79 -10.70
CA LEU A 496 15.32 -4.26 -9.56
C LEU A 496 15.07 -5.74 -9.28
N ILE A 497 13.80 -6.15 -9.27
CA ILE A 497 13.44 -7.55 -9.01
C ILE A 497 13.97 -8.47 -10.12
N ARG A 498 13.90 -8.06 -11.39
CA ARG A 498 14.48 -8.81 -12.50
C ARG A 498 15.99 -9.00 -12.37
N GLU A 499 16.71 -7.96 -11.96
CA GLU A 499 18.14 -8.05 -11.69
C GLU A 499 18.45 -9.03 -10.55
N LEU A 500 17.65 -9.01 -9.47
CA LEU A 500 17.80 -9.93 -8.35
C LEU A 500 17.55 -11.38 -8.76
N LEU A 501 16.50 -11.62 -9.57
CA LEU A 501 16.20 -12.94 -10.13
C LEU A 501 17.36 -13.44 -11.00
N ALA A 502 17.88 -12.59 -11.89
CA ALA A 502 19.04 -12.90 -12.73
C ALA A 502 20.31 -13.18 -11.90
N GLY A 503 20.45 -12.52 -10.76
CA GLY A 503 21.50 -12.75 -9.77
C GLY A 503 21.32 -14.02 -8.92
N GLY A 504 20.23 -14.78 -9.15
CA GLY A 504 19.92 -16.04 -8.47
C GLY A 504 19.20 -15.88 -7.12
N THR A 505 18.73 -14.67 -6.77
CA THR A 505 17.82 -14.48 -5.63
C THR A 505 16.44 -15.00 -6.00
N ALA A 506 15.85 -15.85 -5.15
CA ALA A 506 14.46 -16.28 -5.33
C ALA A 506 13.50 -15.24 -4.76
N ILE A 507 12.42 -14.94 -5.46
CA ILE A 507 11.44 -13.93 -5.07
C ILE A 507 10.08 -14.58 -4.85
N ILE A 508 9.46 -14.33 -3.70
CA ILE A 508 8.05 -14.67 -3.45
C ILE A 508 7.28 -13.35 -3.36
N SER A 509 6.31 -13.13 -4.23
CA SER A 509 5.47 -11.93 -4.21
C SER A 509 4.03 -12.26 -3.89
N ILE A 510 3.48 -11.63 -2.85
CA ILE A 510 2.04 -11.60 -2.64
C ILE A 510 1.55 -10.38 -3.38
N THR A 511 0.65 -10.54 -4.35
CA THR A 511 0.17 -9.40 -5.12
C THR A 511 -1.19 -9.67 -5.77
N HIS A 512 -1.88 -8.61 -6.11
CA HIS A 512 -3.06 -8.57 -6.98
C HIS A 512 -2.76 -7.93 -8.34
N ASP A 513 -1.52 -7.51 -8.55
CA ASP A 513 -1.07 -6.81 -9.75
C ASP A 513 -0.75 -7.82 -10.86
N GLU A 514 -1.67 -7.94 -11.83
CA GLU A 514 -1.51 -8.84 -12.96
C GLU A 514 -0.38 -8.38 -13.89
N ASP A 515 -0.20 -7.07 -14.07
CA ASP A 515 0.87 -6.51 -14.90
C ASP A 515 2.25 -6.81 -14.31
N TYR A 516 2.38 -6.72 -12.98
CA TYR A 516 3.59 -7.09 -12.25
C TYR A 516 3.91 -8.58 -12.42
N THR A 517 2.90 -9.44 -12.25
CA THR A 517 3.06 -10.89 -12.42
C THR A 517 3.42 -11.24 -13.85
N ALA A 518 2.78 -10.62 -14.83
CA ALA A 518 3.09 -10.81 -16.25
C ALA A 518 4.50 -10.30 -16.62
N ALA A 519 4.91 -9.16 -16.03
CA ALA A 519 6.23 -8.58 -16.27
C ALA A 519 7.38 -9.45 -15.74
N LEU A 520 7.21 -10.09 -14.60
CA LEU A 520 8.24 -10.93 -13.98
C LEU A 520 8.19 -12.38 -14.44
N GLY A 521 7.01 -12.85 -14.89
CA GLY A 521 6.79 -14.28 -15.20
C GLY A 521 6.92 -15.17 -13.98
N GLY A 522 7.25 -16.45 -14.20
CA GLY A 522 7.44 -17.44 -13.15
C GLY A 522 6.19 -18.23 -12.78
N ASN A 523 6.23 -18.92 -11.66
CA ASN A 523 5.15 -19.75 -11.17
C ASN A 523 4.17 -18.96 -10.28
N HIS A 524 2.94 -19.48 -10.13
CA HIS A 524 1.97 -18.88 -9.22
C HIS A 524 1.21 -19.93 -8.41
N ILE A 525 0.77 -19.55 -7.23
CA ILE A 525 -0.14 -20.31 -6.37
C ILE A 525 -1.35 -19.42 -6.09
N THR A 526 -2.55 -19.93 -6.40
CA THR A 526 -3.80 -19.22 -6.09
C THR A 526 -4.40 -19.79 -4.82
N LEU A 527 -4.61 -18.94 -3.82
CA LEU A 527 -5.35 -19.28 -2.60
C LEU A 527 -6.82 -18.86 -2.80
N GLU A 528 -7.74 -19.82 -2.80
CA GLU A 528 -9.17 -19.53 -2.89
C GLU A 528 -9.69 -18.80 -1.63
N ALA A 529 -10.87 -18.19 -1.69
CA ALA A 529 -11.51 -17.63 -0.51
C ALA A 529 -11.73 -18.71 0.57
N THR A 530 -11.42 -18.42 1.83
CA THR A 530 -11.82 -19.32 2.92
C THR A 530 -13.34 -19.31 2.99
N ALA A 531 -13.99 -20.46 2.77
CA ALA A 531 -15.40 -20.60 3.07
C ALA A 531 -15.59 -20.19 4.54
N THR A 532 -16.35 -19.11 4.78
CA THR A 532 -16.77 -18.75 6.14
C THR A 532 -17.48 -19.97 6.70
N PRO A 533 -17.10 -20.53 7.86
CA PRO A 533 -17.86 -21.61 8.46
C PRO A 533 -19.29 -21.10 8.63
N GLY A 534 -20.22 -21.67 7.86
CA GLY A 534 -21.62 -21.32 7.90
C GLY A 534 -22.09 -21.30 9.35
N LYS A 535 -22.86 -20.31 9.73
CA LYS A 535 -23.82 -20.40 10.81
C LYS A 535 -24.83 -21.49 10.39
N GLU A 536 -24.46 -22.75 10.54
CA GLU A 536 -25.43 -23.82 10.65
C GLU A 536 -25.92 -23.85 12.10
N ASN A 537 -27.12 -23.37 12.27
CA ASN A 537 -28.11 -23.69 13.30
C ASN A 537 -27.64 -23.78 14.78
N ALA A 538 -27.92 -22.77 15.55
CA ALA A 538 -28.46 -22.91 16.92
C ALA A 538 -29.52 -21.82 17.15
#